data_18dded07bd784b16cf8224525bf6d4be
#
_entry.id   18dded07bd784b16cf8224525bf6d4be
#
_cell.length_a   1.000
_cell.length_b   1.000
_cell.length_c   1.000
_cell.angle_alpha   90.00
_cell.angle_beta   90.00
_cell.angle_gamma   90.00
#
_symmetry.space_group_name_H-M   'P 1'
#
loop_
_entity.id
_entity.type
_entity.pdbx_description
1 polymer ?
#
loop_
_entity_poly.entity_id
_entity_poly.type
_entity_poly.pdbx_seq_one_letter_code
_entity_poly.pdbx_strand_id
1 'polypeptide(L)'
;MTRILILSWEYPPLIEGGLARHVRKLSEGLAAAGVEVHVLTRGGEESPTEEMRGGVAIHRVLEPSRPWELGEFVAWVERMNADMLAAGVELGDSHRFDVVHGHDWLVAMACDHLARRFRAPLVTTIHATEHGRHQGWVSQHPQSHIHGVERWISNRADRVITCSYYMREQVADIFGVPEPRIEVIPNGIDPDDLPAPDDVELELAPA
;
A
#
# COMPACT_ATOMS: atom_id res chain seq x y z
N MET A 1 15.48 -12.00 13.86
CA MET A 1 15.37 -11.19 12.63
C MET A 1 13.90 -10.84 12.51
N THR A 2 13.56 -9.57 12.34
CA THR A 2 12.17 -9.13 12.15
C THR A 2 11.72 -9.50 10.75
N ARG A 3 10.52 -10.08 10.61
CA ARG A 3 9.92 -10.45 9.33
C ARG A 3 8.62 -9.69 9.13
N ILE A 4 8.50 -8.98 8.03
CA ILE A 4 7.33 -8.16 7.70
C ILE A 4 6.63 -8.67 6.43
N LEU A 5 5.29 -8.68 6.47
CA LEU A 5 4.45 -8.87 5.29
C LEU A 5 3.87 -7.52 4.89
N ILE A 6 4.29 -7.02 3.74
CA ILE A 6 3.77 -5.80 3.13
C ILE A 6 2.71 -6.16 2.10
N LEU A 7 1.52 -5.54 2.17
CA LEU A 7 0.49 -5.68 1.16
C LEU A 7 0.37 -4.36 0.38
N SER A 8 0.40 -4.46 -0.94
CA SER A 8 0.17 -3.34 -1.85
C SER A 8 -0.62 -3.81 -3.07
N TRP A 9 -1.57 -3.00 -3.53
CA TRP A 9 -2.32 -3.34 -4.72
C TRP A 9 -1.51 -3.19 -6.01
N GLU A 10 -0.41 -2.44 -5.98
CA GLU A 10 0.54 -2.32 -7.09
C GLU A 10 1.98 -2.48 -6.60
N TYR A 11 2.78 -3.14 -7.42
CA TYR A 11 4.22 -3.32 -7.26
C TYR A 11 4.82 -3.59 -8.65
N PRO A 12 6.07 -3.16 -8.97
CA PRO A 12 6.64 -3.42 -10.29
C PRO A 12 6.62 -4.91 -10.67
N PRO A 13 6.29 -5.27 -11.94
CA PRO A 13 6.19 -4.39 -13.10
C PRO A 13 4.84 -3.65 -13.26
N LEU A 14 3.80 -3.95 -12.45
CA LEU A 14 2.54 -3.23 -12.49
C LEU A 14 2.70 -1.89 -11.76
N ILE A 15 2.70 -0.81 -12.53
CA ILE A 15 2.86 0.56 -12.04
C ILE A 15 1.70 1.39 -12.57
N GLU A 16 0.82 1.82 -11.67
CA GLU A 16 -0.28 2.73 -12.01
C GLU A 16 -0.03 4.14 -11.48
N GLY A 17 0.82 4.26 -10.47
CA GLY A 17 1.13 5.53 -9.85
C GLY A 17 2.45 5.52 -9.07
N GLY A 18 2.55 6.45 -8.12
CA GLY A 18 3.73 6.57 -7.27
C GLY A 18 3.85 5.46 -6.22
N LEU A 19 2.73 4.80 -5.89
CA LEU A 19 2.66 3.80 -4.83
C LEU A 19 3.57 2.60 -5.10
N ALA A 20 3.57 2.06 -6.32
CA ALA A 20 4.42 0.93 -6.70
C ALA A 20 5.91 1.24 -6.47
N ARG A 21 6.35 2.46 -6.84
CA ARG A 21 7.73 2.90 -6.63
C ARG A 21 8.04 3.09 -5.15
N HIS A 22 7.10 3.69 -4.40
CA HIS A 22 7.24 3.87 -2.95
C HIS A 22 7.39 2.53 -2.24
N VAL A 23 6.49 1.57 -2.49
CA VAL A 23 6.53 0.26 -1.82
C VAL A 23 7.78 -0.52 -2.20
N ARG A 24 8.24 -0.44 -3.46
CA ARG A 24 9.50 -1.03 -3.87
C ARG A 24 10.68 -0.46 -3.08
N LYS A 25 10.84 0.87 -3.07
CA LYS A 25 11.97 1.50 -2.37
C LYS A 25 11.92 1.27 -0.87
N LEU A 26 10.73 1.31 -0.27
CA LEU A 26 10.54 0.98 1.14
C LEU A 26 10.97 -0.46 1.45
N SER A 27 10.48 -1.42 0.68
CA SER A 27 10.77 -2.85 0.89
C SER A 27 12.26 -3.17 0.69
N GLU A 28 12.88 -2.64 -0.38
CA GLU A 28 14.31 -2.77 -0.63
C GLU A 28 15.16 -2.12 0.48
N GLY A 29 14.76 -0.92 0.96
CA GLY A 29 15.43 -0.24 2.06
C GLY A 29 15.32 -0.99 3.39
N LEU A 30 14.17 -1.56 3.70
CA LEU A 30 13.99 -2.41 4.89
C LEU A 30 14.82 -3.69 4.79
N ALA A 31 14.88 -4.32 3.63
CA ALA A 31 15.72 -5.50 3.40
C ALA A 31 17.21 -5.16 3.57
N ALA A 32 17.68 -4.03 3.04
CA ALA A 32 19.05 -3.55 3.24
C ALA A 32 19.35 -3.24 4.72
N ALA A 33 18.34 -2.84 5.51
CA ALA A 33 18.45 -2.65 6.96
C ALA A 33 18.39 -3.96 7.78
N GLY A 34 18.34 -5.12 7.13
CA GLY A 34 18.37 -6.42 7.79
C GLY A 34 17.00 -6.95 8.24
N VAL A 35 15.91 -6.41 7.68
CA VAL A 35 14.54 -6.93 7.86
C VAL A 35 14.27 -7.96 6.77
N GLU A 36 13.65 -9.09 7.11
CA GLU A 36 13.15 -10.04 6.12
C GLU A 36 11.80 -9.54 5.60
N VAL A 37 11.75 -9.16 4.32
CA VAL A 37 10.60 -8.51 3.73
C VAL A 37 9.93 -9.41 2.70
N HIS A 38 8.64 -9.64 2.89
CA HIS A 38 7.75 -10.26 1.93
C HIS A 38 6.75 -9.21 1.45
N VAL A 39 6.59 -9.09 0.14
CA VAL A 39 5.57 -8.23 -0.49
C VAL A 39 4.53 -9.12 -1.13
N LEU A 40 3.27 -8.95 -0.74
CA LEU A 40 2.12 -9.59 -1.37
C LEU A 40 1.36 -8.55 -2.20
N THR A 41 1.26 -8.80 -3.50
CA THR A 41 0.70 -7.86 -4.46
C THR A 41 -0.06 -8.58 -5.57
N ARG A 42 -0.69 -7.84 -6.47
CA ARG A 42 -1.25 -8.41 -7.70
C ARG A 42 -0.21 -8.47 -8.82
N GLY A 43 -0.41 -9.36 -9.76
CA GLY A 43 0.42 -9.51 -10.96
C GLY A 43 -0.42 -9.83 -12.18
N GLY A 44 0.03 -9.41 -13.37
CA GLY A 44 -0.55 -9.82 -14.64
C GLY A 44 -0.20 -11.27 -15.00
N GLU A 45 -0.81 -11.79 -16.06
CA GLU A 45 -0.60 -13.19 -16.54
C GLU A 45 0.87 -13.53 -16.82
N GLU A 46 1.65 -12.56 -17.28
CA GLU A 46 3.08 -12.73 -17.58
C GLU A 46 3.99 -12.48 -16.36
N SER A 47 3.44 -12.04 -15.22
CA SER A 47 4.23 -11.79 -14.02
C SER A 47 4.53 -13.10 -13.30
N PRO A 48 5.78 -13.33 -12.83
CA PRO A 48 6.06 -14.50 -12.00
C PRO A 48 5.25 -14.41 -10.69
N THR A 49 4.69 -15.53 -10.26
CA THR A 49 3.95 -15.63 -8.99
C THR A 49 4.84 -15.42 -7.79
N GLU A 50 6.11 -15.83 -7.89
CA GLU A 50 7.15 -15.64 -6.87
C GLU A 50 8.42 -15.09 -7.49
N GLU A 51 9.05 -14.15 -6.83
CA GLU A 51 10.29 -13.52 -7.27
C GLU A 51 11.11 -13.04 -6.07
N MET A 52 12.43 -13.19 -6.14
CA MET A 52 13.36 -12.54 -5.23
C MET A 52 14.05 -11.38 -5.97
N ARG A 53 13.86 -10.16 -5.47
CA ARG A 53 14.45 -8.97 -6.08
C ARG A 53 14.83 -7.94 -5.02
N GLY A 54 16.06 -7.43 -5.07
CA GLY A 54 16.55 -6.42 -4.12
C GLY A 54 16.51 -6.88 -2.64
N GLY A 55 16.63 -8.21 -2.39
CA GLY A 55 16.51 -8.78 -1.05
C GLY A 55 15.09 -8.95 -0.56
N VAL A 56 14.08 -8.70 -1.40
CA VAL A 56 12.65 -8.78 -1.10
C VAL A 56 12.04 -10.03 -1.74
N ALA A 57 11.30 -10.82 -0.96
CA ALA A 57 10.46 -11.91 -1.48
C ALA A 57 9.13 -11.33 -1.96
N ILE A 58 8.84 -11.43 -3.24
CA ILE A 58 7.65 -10.87 -3.86
C ILE A 58 6.71 -12.01 -4.25
N HIS A 59 5.47 -11.95 -3.77
CA HIS A 59 4.41 -12.91 -4.02
C HIS A 59 3.28 -12.21 -4.76
N ARG A 60 2.79 -12.80 -5.87
CA ARG A 60 1.76 -12.18 -6.69
C ARG A 60 0.55 -13.09 -6.83
N VAL A 61 -0.63 -12.52 -6.57
CA VAL A 61 -1.90 -13.10 -6.97
C VAL A 61 -2.26 -12.61 -8.36
N LEU A 62 -2.91 -13.44 -9.15
CA LEU A 62 -3.35 -13.04 -10.48
C LEU A 62 -4.38 -11.92 -10.37
N GLU A 63 -4.16 -10.85 -11.13
CA GLU A 63 -5.12 -9.75 -11.19
C GLU A 63 -6.46 -10.23 -11.76
N PRO A 64 -7.60 -10.04 -11.04
CA PRO A 64 -8.91 -10.29 -11.62
C PRO A 64 -9.14 -9.38 -12.83
N SER A 65 -9.95 -9.82 -13.79
CA SER A 65 -10.32 -8.98 -14.94
C SER A 65 -10.82 -7.62 -14.47
N ARG A 66 -10.13 -6.55 -14.91
CA ARG A 66 -10.40 -5.19 -14.44
C ARG A 66 -11.72 -4.67 -14.99
N PRO A 67 -12.59 -4.12 -14.15
CA PRO A 67 -13.85 -3.56 -14.61
C PRO A 67 -13.63 -2.21 -15.31
N TRP A 68 -14.51 -1.91 -16.28
CA TRP A 68 -14.53 -0.62 -16.95
C TRP A 68 -15.33 0.44 -16.16
N GLU A 69 -16.31 -0.01 -15.37
CA GLU A 69 -17.18 0.86 -14.61
C GLU A 69 -16.73 1.03 -13.17
N LEU A 70 -16.75 2.27 -12.69
CA LEU A 70 -16.35 2.60 -11.33
C LEU A 70 -17.21 1.88 -10.26
N GLY A 71 -18.49 1.63 -10.55
CA GLY A 71 -19.38 0.90 -9.65
C GLY A 71 -18.95 -0.54 -9.38
N GLU A 72 -18.27 -1.17 -10.34
CA GLU A 72 -17.75 -2.54 -10.22
C GLU A 72 -16.35 -2.59 -9.59
N PHE A 73 -15.69 -1.43 -9.49
CA PHE A 73 -14.32 -1.35 -8.97
C PHE A 73 -14.20 -1.83 -7.52
N VAL A 74 -15.19 -1.51 -6.68
CA VAL A 74 -15.21 -1.98 -5.28
C VAL A 74 -15.27 -3.50 -5.23
N ALA A 75 -16.17 -4.12 -5.99
CA ALA A 75 -16.27 -5.58 -6.05
C ALA A 75 -15.00 -6.24 -6.61
N TRP A 76 -14.32 -5.57 -7.53
CA TRP A 76 -13.02 -6.00 -8.04
C TRP A 76 -11.95 -5.97 -6.94
N VAL A 77 -11.90 -4.90 -6.15
CA VAL A 77 -10.99 -4.79 -4.99
C VAL A 77 -11.28 -5.87 -3.95
N GLU A 78 -12.56 -6.17 -3.69
CA GLU A 78 -12.95 -7.24 -2.76
C GLU A 78 -12.48 -8.62 -3.22
N ARG A 79 -12.59 -8.94 -4.52
CA ARG A 79 -12.05 -10.19 -5.10
C ARG A 79 -10.53 -10.25 -4.95
N MET A 80 -9.82 -9.18 -5.31
CA MET A 80 -8.36 -9.10 -5.14
C MET A 80 -7.95 -9.32 -3.67
N ASN A 81 -8.67 -8.74 -2.72
CA ASN A 81 -8.41 -8.96 -1.29
C ASN A 81 -8.64 -10.41 -0.87
N ALA A 82 -9.66 -11.10 -1.42
CA ALA A 82 -9.90 -12.50 -1.13
C ALA A 82 -8.73 -13.38 -1.62
N ASP A 83 -8.22 -13.13 -2.83
CA ASP A 83 -7.08 -13.84 -3.40
C ASP A 83 -5.79 -13.54 -2.59
N MET A 84 -5.55 -12.28 -2.23
CA MET A 84 -4.43 -11.90 -1.35
C MET A 84 -4.53 -12.54 0.03
N LEU A 85 -5.74 -12.62 0.61
CA LEU A 85 -5.94 -13.30 1.89
C LEU A 85 -5.60 -14.78 1.80
N ALA A 86 -6.05 -15.48 0.76
CA ALA A 86 -5.75 -16.89 0.55
C ALA A 86 -4.23 -17.13 0.42
N ALA A 87 -3.57 -16.38 -0.46
CA ALA A 87 -2.11 -16.47 -0.63
C ALA A 87 -1.35 -16.09 0.67
N GLY A 88 -1.78 -15.06 1.38
CA GLY A 88 -1.18 -14.68 2.64
C GLY A 88 -1.33 -15.73 3.74
N VAL A 89 -2.45 -16.46 3.79
CA VAL A 89 -2.64 -17.60 4.71
C VAL A 89 -1.65 -18.72 4.40
N GLU A 90 -1.46 -19.07 3.12
CA GLU A 90 -0.48 -20.08 2.69
C GLU A 90 0.96 -19.67 3.05
N LEU A 91 1.31 -18.39 2.86
CA LEU A 91 2.61 -17.85 3.31
C LEU A 91 2.80 -18.01 4.83
N GLY A 92 1.74 -17.82 5.60
CA GLY A 92 1.74 -17.96 7.05
C GLY A 92 1.96 -19.38 7.55
N ASP A 93 1.72 -20.41 6.72
CA ASP A 93 2.01 -21.81 7.07
C ASP A 93 3.52 -22.10 7.09
N SER A 94 4.30 -21.34 6.31
CA SER A 94 5.75 -21.50 6.19
C SER A 94 6.55 -20.39 6.89
N HIS A 95 5.91 -19.25 7.18
CA HIS A 95 6.56 -18.07 7.72
C HIS A 95 5.78 -17.49 8.90
N ARG A 96 6.51 -17.09 9.96
CA ARG A 96 5.93 -16.29 11.03
C ARG A 96 6.23 -14.82 10.76
N PHE A 97 5.18 -14.02 10.59
CA PHE A 97 5.29 -12.58 10.40
C PHE A 97 5.18 -11.84 11.74
N ASP A 98 6.08 -10.89 11.96
CA ASP A 98 6.11 -10.04 13.16
C ASP A 98 5.29 -8.76 12.98
N VAL A 99 5.07 -8.33 11.73
CA VAL A 99 4.27 -7.15 11.35
C VAL A 99 3.54 -7.42 10.05
N VAL A 100 2.31 -6.93 9.93
CA VAL A 100 1.57 -6.78 8.67
C VAL A 100 1.47 -5.30 8.36
N HIS A 101 1.88 -4.88 7.17
CA HIS A 101 1.87 -3.49 6.74
C HIS A 101 1.09 -3.34 5.43
N GLY A 102 -0.02 -2.62 5.48
CA GLY A 102 -0.87 -2.35 4.32
C GLY A 102 -0.69 -0.93 3.78
N HIS A 103 -0.82 -0.79 2.47
CA HIS A 103 -0.77 0.50 1.79
C HIS A 103 -2.12 0.84 1.18
N ASP A 104 -2.74 1.92 1.68
CA ASP A 104 -4.06 2.41 1.31
C ASP A 104 -5.21 1.40 1.57
N TRP A 105 -6.42 1.80 1.22
CA TRP A 105 -7.65 1.06 1.47
C TRP A 105 -7.80 -0.21 0.61
N LEU A 106 -7.13 -0.24 -0.55
CA LEU A 106 -7.29 -1.30 -1.55
C LEU A 106 -6.87 -2.70 -1.05
N VAL A 107 -6.06 -2.79 -0.01
CA VAL A 107 -5.61 -4.06 0.59
C VAL A 107 -6.08 -4.23 2.05
N ALA A 108 -6.95 -3.33 2.50
CA ALA A 108 -7.31 -3.20 3.91
C ALA A 108 -7.92 -4.46 4.51
N MET A 109 -8.82 -5.14 3.79
CA MET A 109 -9.47 -6.36 4.29
C MET A 109 -8.48 -7.50 4.46
N ALA A 110 -7.64 -7.75 3.45
CA ALA A 110 -6.60 -8.77 3.54
C ALA A 110 -5.63 -8.50 4.70
N CYS A 111 -5.21 -7.23 4.86
CA CYS A 111 -4.32 -6.82 5.94
C CYS A 111 -4.90 -7.08 7.33
N ASP A 112 -6.14 -6.67 7.61
CA ASP A 112 -6.77 -6.89 8.92
C ASP A 112 -6.93 -8.38 9.23
N HIS A 113 -7.37 -9.17 8.26
CA HIS A 113 -7.54 -10.61 8.45
C HIS A 113 -6.20 -11.32 8.68
N LEU A 114 -5.15 -10.98 7.91
CA LEU A 114 -3.82 -11.59 8.07
C LEU A 114 -3.16 -11.16 9.38
N ALA A 115 -3.27 -9.90 9.78
CA ALA A 115 -2.75 -9.42 11.06
C ALA A 115 -3.37 -10.18 12.25
N ARG A 116 -4.70 -10.39 12.22
CA ARG A 116 -5.38 -11.21 13.24
C ARG A 116 -4.93 -12.67 13.20
N ARG A 117 -4.86 -13.26 12.00
CA ARG A 117 -4.45 -14.66 11.80
C ARG A 117 -3.05 -14.92 12.37
N PHE A 118 -2.12 -13.98 12.11
CA PHE A 118 -0.73 -14.09 12.56
C PHE A 118 -0.52 -13.58 13.99
N ARG A 119 -1.53 -12.92 14.59
CA ARG A 119 -1.41 -12.21 15.87
C ARG A 119 -0.27 -11.19 15.84
N ALA A 120 -0.09 -10.56 14.68
CA ALA A 120 0.91 -9.55 14.41
C ALA A 120 0.26 -8.14 14.46
N PRO A 121 0.99 -7.12 14.92
CA PRO A 121 0.54 -5.75 14.81
C PRO A 121 0.29 -5.36 13.35
N LEU A 122 -0.75 -4.54 13.16
CA LEU A 122 -1.14 -3.97 11.88
C LEU A 122 -0.64 -2.54 11.76
N VAL A 123 0.14 -2.27 10.73
CA VAL A 123 0.52 -0.93 10.30
C VAL A 123 -0.22 -0.62 9.00
N THR A 124 -0.73 0.60 8.85
CA THR A 124 -1.29 1.07 7.57
C THR A 124 -0.65 2.39 7.18
N THR A 125 -0.26 2.52 5.91
CA THR A 125 0.15 3.80 5.34
C THR A 125 -0.99 4.37 4.51
N ILE A 126 -1.41 5.59 4.83
CA ILE A 126 -2.42 6.35 4.08
C ILE A 126 -1.69 7.39 3.22
N HIS A 127 -1.67 7.14 1.91
CA HIS A 127 -1.01 8.02 0.94
C HIS A 127 -1.91 9.16 0.49
N ALA A 128 -3.21 8.92 0.42
CA ALA A 128 -4.24 9.92 0.18
C ALA A 128 -5.58 9.41 0.71
N THR A 129 -6.50 10.32 1.02
CA THR A 129 -7.87 9.97 1.43
C THR A 129 -8.85 10.24 0.30
N GLU A 130 -9.93 9.47 0.23
CA GLU A 130 -11.04 9.73 -0.69
C GLU A 130 -11.66 11.10 -0.41
N HIS A 131 -11.77 11.48 0.87
CA HIS A 131 -12.20 12.81 1.27
C HIS A 131 -11.31 13.91 0.67
N GLY A 132 -9.99 13.75 0.68
CA GLY A 132 -9.06 14.71 0.10
C GLY A 132 -9.17 14.79 -1.42
N ARG A 133 -9.27 13.64 -2.10
CA ARG A 133 -9.43 13.54 -3.56
C ARG A 133 -10.70 14.23 -4.06
N HIS A 134 -11.78 14.14 -3.29
CA HIS A 134 -13.10 14.67 -3.65
C HIS A 134 -13.52 15.91 -2.84
N GLN A 135 -12.57 16.64 -2.23
CA GLN A 135 -12.82 17.88 -1.50
C GLN A 135 -13.99 17.76 -0.49
N GLY A 136 -14.08 16.61 0.18
CA GLY A 136 -15.13 16.32 1.16
C GLY A 136 -16.42 15.70 0.58
N TRP A 137 -16.57 15.62 -0.74
CA TRP A 137 -17.75 15.01 -1.38
C TRP A 137 -17.66 13.48 -1.37
N VAL A 138 -17.95 12.87 -0.22
CA VAL A 138 -17.87 11.40 -0.03
C VAL A 138 -19.20 10.78 0.41
N SER A 139 -20.33 11.44 0.10
CA SER A 139 -21.66 10.99 0.55
C SER A 139 -22.28 9.93 -0.36
N GLN A 140 -21.81 9.77 -1.59
CA GLN A 140 -22.37 8.83 -2.57
C GLN A 140 -21.43 7.64 -2.81
N HIS A 141 -22.01 6.50 -3.21
CA HIS A 141 -21.22 5.35 -3.65
C HIS A 141 -20.55 5.64 -5.01
N PRO A 142 -19.29 5.22 -5.26
CA PRO A 142 -18.44 4.40 -4.39
C PRO A 142 -17.64 5.17 -3.32
N GLN A 143 -17.60 6.52 -3.37
CA GLN A 143 -16.78 7.35 -2.49
C GLN A 143 -17.11 7.13 -1.00
N SER A 144 -18.39 7.00 -0.66
CA SER A 144 -18.82 6.73 0.72
C SER A 144 -18.33 5.38 1.23
N HIS A 145 -18.27 4.37 0.38
CA HIS A 145 -17.72 3.05 0.72
C HIS A 145 -16.21 3.14 0.95
N ILE A 146 -15.47 3.73 0.00
CA ILE A 146 -14.01 3.90 0.07
C ILE A 146 -13.63 4.66 1.34
N HIS A 147 -14.27 5.80 1.58
CA HIS A 147 -14.08 6.61 2.79
C HIS A 147 -14.36 5.81 4.08
N GLY A 148 -15.41 4.98 4.06
CA GLY A 148 -15.74 4.07 5.16
C GLY A 148 -14.63 3.05 5.43
N VAL A 149 -14.06 2.45 4.39
CA VAL A 149 -12.95 1.49 4.49
C VAL A 149 -11.67 2.18 4.99
N GLU A 150 -11.33 3.36 4.46
CA GLU A 150 -10.19 4.16 4.93
C GLU A 150 -10.30 4.47 6.43
N ARG A 151 -11.47 4.95 6.88
CA ARG A 151 -11.74 5.22 8.29
C ARG A 151 -11.62 3.95 9.13
N TRP A 152 -12.19 2.86 8.65
CA TRP A 152 -12.18 1.58 9.36
C TRP A 152 -10.76 1.06 9.54
N ILE A 153 -9.95 0.96 8.47
CA ILE A 153 -8.60 0.41 8.56
C ILE A 153 -7.67 1.31 9.38
N SER A 154 -7.81 2.63 9.28
CA SER A 154 -7.03 3.58 10.08
C SER A 154 -7.31 3.41 11.58
N ASN A 155 -8.54 3.11 11.96
CA ASN A 155 -8.89 2.84 13.35
C ASN A 155 -8.52 1.42 13.82
N ARG A 156 -8.43 0.47 12.90
CA ARG A 156 -8.02 -0.92 13.18
C ARG A 156 -6.51 -1.08 13.35
N ALA A 157 -5.72 -0.28 12.64
CA ALA A 157 -4.26 -0.37 12.69
C ALA A 157 -3.71 0.02 14.06
N ASP A 158 -2.66 -0.67 14.51
CA ASP A 158 -1.91 -0.32 15.72
C ASP A 158 -1.11 0.97 15.51
N ARG A 159 -0.66 1.21 14.28
CA ARG A 159 -0.01 2.45 13.84
C ARG A 159 -0.49 2.84 12.44
N VAL A 160 -0.68 4.13 12.24
CA VAL A 160 -0.96 4.73 10.95
C VAL A 160 0.26 5.55 10.53
N ILE A 161 0.70 5.40 9.30
CA ILE A 161 1.76 6.22 8.71
C ILE A 161 1.12 7.17 7.70
N THR A 162 1.52 8.42 7.72
CA THR A 162 1.14 9.43 6.73
C THR A 162 2.40 10.11 6.17
N CYS A 163 2.32 10.59 4.91
CA CYS A 163 3.48 11.16 4.23
C CYS A 163 3.69 12.65 4.53
N SER A 164 2.81 13.29 5.31
CA SER A 164 2.91 14.70 5.68
C SER A 164 2.13 15.03 6.96
N TYR A 165 2.48 16.14 7.59
CA TYR A 165 1.70 16.67 8.72
C TYR A 165 0.27 17.04 8.32
N TYR A 166 0.07 17.56 7.11
CA TYR A 166 -1.26 17.82 6.57
C TYR A 166 -2.12 16.55 6.55
N MET A 167 -1.56 15.42 6.04
CA MET A 167 -2.26 14.14 6.04
C MET A 167 -2.53 13.61 7.44
N ARG A 168 -1.59 13.81 8.39
CA ARG A 168 -1.81 13.44 9.79
C ARG A 168 -3.02 14.14 10.37
N GLU A 169 -3.09 15.48 10.22
CA GLU A 169 -4.22 16.28 10.67
C GLU A 169 -5.52 15.81 10.01
N GLN A 170 -5.50 15.61 8.69
CA GLN A 170 -6.66 15.14 7.97
C GLN A 170 -7.15 13.76 8.46
N VAL A 171 -6.26 12.79 8.68
CA VAL A 171 -6.60 11.45 9.19
C VAL A 171 -7.12 11.53 10.63
N ALA A 172 -6.50 12.36 11.48
CA ALA A 172 -6.95 12.55 12.85
C ALA A 172 -8.36 13.15 12.90
N ASP A 173 -8.60 14.22 12.15
CA ASP A 173 -9.87 14.96 12.18
C ASP A 173 -11.03 14.19 11.53
N ILE A 174 -10.79 13.61 10.34
CA ILE A 174 -11.86 13.00 9.54
C ILE A 174 -12.19 11.59 10.02
N PHE A 175 -11.17 10.82 10.41
CA PHE A 175 -11.34 9.42 10.83
C PHE A 175 -11.40 9.25 12.34
N GLY A 176 -11.03 10.28 13.12
CA GLY A 176 -11.00 10.23 14.59
C GLY A 176 -9.87 9.35 15.13
N VAL A 177 -8.77 9.19 14.37
CA VAL A 177 -7.61 8.44 14.84
C VAL A 177 -6.81 9.28 15.82
N PRO A 178 -6.52 8.78 17.04
CA PRO A 178 -5.70 9.52 17.99
C PRO A 178 -4.30 9.85 17.42
N GLU A 179 -3.89 11.11 17.49
CA GLU A 179 -2.59 11.56 16.95
C GLU A 179 -1.38 10.73 17.39
N PRO A 180 -1.28 10.25 18.66
CA PRO A 180 -0.16 9.41 19.07
C PRO A 180 -0.06 8.06 18.34
N ARG A 181 -1.09 7.68 17.58
CA ARG A 181 -1.07 6.48 16.71
C ARG A 181 -0.65 6.80 15.29
N ILE A 182 -0.49 8.08 14.94
CA ILE A 182 -0.16 8.51 13.59
C ILE A 182 1.29 8.99 13.55
N GLU A 183 2.10 8.31 12.75
CA GLU A 183 3.49 8.70 12.49
C GLU A 183 3.58 9.43 11.15
N VAL A 184 4.38 10.48 11.08
CA VAL A 184 4.65 11.20 9.83
C VAL A 184 6.01 10.77 9.31
N ILE A 185 5.99 10.05 8.19
CA ILE A 185 7.20 9.61 7.48
C ILE A 185 7.10 10.14 6.04
N PRO A 186 7.76 11.26 5.72
CA PRO A 186 7.73 11.83 4.37
C PRO A 186 8.31 10.86 3.33
N ASN A 187 7.76 10.91 2.11
CA ASN A 187 8.35 10.20 0.99
C ASN A 187 9.75 10.75 0.69
N GLY A 188 10.71 9.86 0.54
CA GLY A 188 12.05 10.20 0.08
C GLY A 188 12.16 10.17 -1.44
N ILE A 189 13.22 10.79 -1.94
CA ILE A 189 13.68 10.67 -3.34
C ILE A 189 15.04 9.99 -3.29
N ASP A 190 15.20 8.95 -4.11
CA ASP A 190 16.50 8.33 -4.30
C ASP A 190 17.31 9.18 -5.29
N PRO A 191 18.45 9.77 -4.89
CA PRO A 191 19.26 10.57 -5.80
C PRO A 191 19.72 9.81 -7.04
N ASP A 192 19.91 8.49 -6.93
CA ASP A 192 20.34 7.65 -8.05
C ASP A 192 19.24 7.44 -9.11
N ASP A 193 17.97 7.70 -8.75
CA ASP A 193 16.86 7.67 -9.70
C ASP A 193 16.68 9.01 -10.45
N LEU A 194 17.44 10.05 -10.12
CA LEU A 194 17.41 11.33 -10.80
C LEU A 194 18.32 11.31 -12.02
N PRO A 195 17.89 11.91 -13.15
CA PRO A 195 18.79 12.08 -14.31
C PRO A 195 19.99 12.96 -13.90
N ALA A 196 21.16 12.64 -14.44
CA ALA A 196 22.30 13.50 -14.23
C ALA A 196 22.01 14.93 -14.71
N PRO A 197 22.57 15.97 -14.05
CA PRO A 197 22.31 17.37 -14.43
C PRO A 197 22.57 17.67 -15.90
N ASP A 198 23.51 16.96 -16.50
CA ASP A 198 23.91 17.12 -17.91
C ASP A 198 22.91 16.45 -18.89
N ASP A 199 22.01 15.57 -18.39
CA ASP A 199 20.98 14.90 -19.20
C ASP A 199 19.66 15.69 -19.23
N VAL A 200 19.58 16.80 -18.51
CA VAL A 200 18.39 17.66 -18.49
C VAL A 200 18.54 18.75 -19.54
N GLU A 201 18.07 18.52 -20.77
CA GLU A 201 17.81 19.61 -21.71
C GLU A 201 16.70 20.49 -21.11
N LEU A 202 17.09 21.63 -20.55
CA LEU A 202 16.17 22.69 -20.18
C LEU A 202 15.57 23.27 -21.45
N GLU A 203 14.46 22.74 -21.93
CA GLU A 203 13.60 23.44 -22.89
C GLU A 203 13.04 24.69 -22.18
N LEU A 204 13.79 25.78 -22.25
CA LEU A 204 13.26 27.09 -21.90
C LEU A 204 12.16 27.41 -22.90
N ALA A 205 10.91 27.48 -22.44
CA ALA A 205 9.81 27.96 -23.26
C ALA A 205 10.20 29.33 -23.84
N PRO A 206 10.00 29.57 -25.15
CA PRO A 206 10.27 30.87 -25.74
C PRO A 206 9.40 31.95 -25.07
N ALA A 207 10.04 33.10 -24.81
CA ALA A 207 9.44 34.27 -24.16
C ALA A 207 8.29 34.86 -24.94
#